data_de0e000314c6fabcd22ac61d4780a8e9
#
_entry.id   de0e000314c6fabcd22ac61d4780a8e9
#
_cell.length_a   1.000
_cell.length_b   1.000
_cell.length_c   1.000
_cell.angle_alpha   90.00
_cell.angle_beta   90.00
_cell.angle_gamma   90.00
#
_symmetry.space_group_name_H-M   'P 1'
#
loop_
_entity.id
_entity.type
_entity.pdbx_description
1 polymer ?
#
loop_
_entity_poly.entity_id
_entity_poly.type
_entity_poly.pdbx_seq_one_letter_code
_entity_poly.pdbx_strand_id
1 'polypeptide(L)'
;MSLRISSLVAAATAALLVSSTAPAKQDSAQRSAEALAKALAGRTAGMPVKCITDRARMQIVDDWTILYRDSGIVYVQKPRGGCHGLSNSMSLIRNQFVTTRLCRGDINQIVDVRTGFGTGACVFSEFVPYRKPS
;
A
#
# COMPACT_ATOMS: atom_id res chain seq x y z
N MET A 1 -13.42 34.87 71.66
CA MET A 1 -14.38 34.31 70.70
C MET A 1 -13.74 34.24 69.32
N SER A 2 -13.21 33.13 68.93
CA SER A 2 -12.52 32.95 67.65
C SER A 2 -13.39 32.14 66.68
N LEU A 3 -13.86 32.79 65.62
CA LEU A 3 -14.59 32.11 64.54
C LEU A 3 -13.55 31.47 63.59
N ARG A 4 -13.55 30.16 63.49
CA ARG A 4 -12.77 29.44 62.46
C ARG A 4 -13.66 29.28 61.24
N ILE A 5 -13.28 29.91 60.13
CA ILE A 5 -13.89 29.73 58.82
C ILE A 5 -13.14 28.58 58.16
N SER A 6 -13.81 27.42 58.00
CA SER A 6 -13.28 26.30 57.23
C SER A 6 -13.58 26.52 55.75
N SER A 7 -12.55 26.73 54.96
CA SER A 7 -12.65 26.77 53.49
C SER A 7 -12.74 25.36 52.93
N LEU A 8 -13.88 25.00 52.33
CA LEU A 8 -14.07 23.82 51.53
C LEU A 8 -13.51 24.05 50.13
N VAL A 9 -12.41 23.40 49.83
CA VAL A 9 -11.87 23.34 48.46
C VAL A 9 -12.59 22.23 47.71
N ALA A 10 -13.44 22.61 46.78
CA ALA A 10 -14.07 21.68 45.84
C ALA A 10 -13.09 21.41 44.70
N ALA A 11 -12.53 20.20 44.66
CA ALA A 11 -11.72 19.75 43.55
C ALA A 11 -12.65 19.28 42.42
N ALA A 12 -12.74 20.03 41.33
CA ALA A 12 -13.42 19.64 40.11
C ALA A 12 -12.51 18.73 39.30
N THR A 13 -12.77 17.43 39.31
CA THR A 13 -12.12 16.46 38.42
C THR A 13 -12.76 16.55 37.04
N ALA A 14 -12.07 17.20 36.10
CA ALA A 14 -12.44 17.18 34.69
C ALA A 14 -12.08 15.79 34.09
N ALA A 15 -13.07 14.95 33.83
CA ALA A 15 -12.92 13.71 33.08
C ALA A 15 -12.72 14.04 31.61
N LEU A 16 -11.49 13.88 31.11
CA LEU A 16 -11.17 13.94 29.71
C LEU A 16 -11.68 12.67 29.04
N LEU A 17 -12.81 12.76 28.35
CA LEU A 17 -13.31 11.72 27.46
C LEU A 17 -12.38 11.68 26.22
N VAL A 18 -11.40 10.78 26.24
CA VAL A 18 -10.61 10.44 25.06
C VAL A 18 -11.48 9.59 24.13
N SER A 19 -12.03 10.22 23.11
CA SER A 19 -12.76 9.52 22.06
C SER A 19 -11.78 8.66 21.25
N SER A 20 -11.77 7.36 21.49
CA SER A 20 -11.04 6.38 20.70
C SER A 20 -11.71 6.26 19.34
N THR A 21 -11.21 6.98 18.34
CA THR A 21 -11.60 6.79 16.94
C THR A 21 -11.01 5.47 16.43
N ALA A 22 -11.84 4.68 15.77
CA ALA A 22 -11.68 3.28 15.42
C ALA A 22 -10.35 2.95 14.68
N PRO A 23 -9.60 1.92 15.13
CA PRO A 23 -8.24 1.61 14.67
C PRO A 23 -8.14 0.88 13.32
N ALA A 24 -9.21 0.29 12.78
CA ALA A 24 -9.13 -0.68 11.68
C ALA A 24 -8.60 -0.12 10.34
N LYS A 25 -8.93 1.12 9.97
CA LYS A 25 -8.47 1.73 8.71
C LYS A 25 -7.03 2.26 8.84
N GLN A 26 -6.66 2.69 10.02
CA GLN A 26 -5.31 3.16 10.35
C GLN A 26 -4.32 1.98 10.36
N ASP A 27 -4.73 0.81 10.86
CA ASP A 27 -3.90 -0.41 10.85
C ASP A 27 -3.57 -0.92 9.46
N SER A 28 -4.47 -0.82 8.48
CA SER A 28 -4.20 -1.26 7.11
C SER A 28 -3.20 -0.33 6.41
N ALA A 29 -3.38 0.99 6.53
CA ALA A 29 -2.47 1.98 5.97
C ALA A 29 -1.07 1.89 6.59
N GLN A 30 -0.99 1.68 7.90
CA GLN A 30 0.27 1.50 8.60
C GLN A 30 0.99 0.24 8.15
N ARG A 31 0.30 -0.90 8.04
CA ARG A 31 0.87 -2.16 7.53
C ARG A 31 1.38 -2.03 6.10
N SER A 32 0.67 -1.32 5.24
CA SER A 32 1.10 -1.03 3.87
C SER A 32 2.38 -0.19 3.85
N ALA A 33 2.43 0.86 4.67
CA ALA A 33 3.61 1.72 4.79
C ALA A 33 4.84 0.95 5.31
N GLU A 34 4.66 0.11 6.32
CA GLU A 34 5.71 -0.74 6.88
C GLU A 34 6.21 -1.78 5.86
N ALA A 35 5.29 -2.42 5.12
CA ALA A 35 5.63 -3.39 4.08
C ALA A 35 6.45 -2.73 2.95
N LEU A 36 6.03 -1.53 2.54
CA LEU A 36 6.77 -0.74 1.54
C LEU A 36 8.15 -0.33 2.06
N ALA A 37 8.22 0.24 3.26
CA ALA A 37 9.49 0.64 3.87
C ALA A 37 10.47 -0.54 4.01
N LYS A 38 9.99 -1.69 4.46
CA LYS A 38 10.78 -2.93 4.55
C LYS A 38 11.29 -3.39 3.18
N ALA A 39 10.45 -3.33 2.16
CA ALA A 39 10.81 -3.74 0.80
C ALA A 39 11.89 -2.84 0.17
N LEU A 40 11.87 -1.55 0.50
CA LEU A 40 12.76 -0.53 -0.07
C LEU A 40 13.95 -0.19 0.83
N ALA A 41 14.08 -0.83 2.00
CA ALA A 41 15.17 -0.57 2.95
C ALA A 41 16.55 -0.73 2.30
N GLY A 42 17.41 0.28 2.46
CA GLY A 42 18.76 0.30 1.91
C GLY A 42 18.82 0.37 0.37
N ARG A 43 17.73 0.82 -0.27
CA ARG A 43 17.66 0.96 -1.73
C ARG A 43 17.45 2.41 -2.14
N THR A 44 17.96 2.76 -3.30
CA THR A 44 17.81 4.10 -3.89
C THR A 44 16.96 4.01 -5.14
N ALA A 45 16.03 4.95 -5.28
CA ALA A 45 15.20 5.08 -6.47
C ALA A 45 16.04 5.49 -7.69
N GLY A 46 15.81 4.79 -8.79
CA GLY A 46 16.35 5.17 -10.10
C GLY A 46 15.30 5.90 -10.94
N MET A 47 15.68 6.20 -12.19
CA MET A 47 14.74 6.80 -13.13
C MET A 47 13.61 5.82 -13.48
N PRO A 48 12.38 6.30 -13.61
CA PRO A 48 11.25 5.46 -14.00
C PRO A 48 11.48 4.82 -15.37
N VAL A 49 11.05 3.56 -15.50
CA VAL A 49 11.11 2.82 -16.78
C VAL A 49 9.70 2.52 -17.27
N LYS A 50 9.54 2.46 -18.58
CA LYS A 50 8.24 2.21 -19.21
C LYS A 50 7.79 0.76 -19.10
N CYS A 51 8.73 -0.17 -19.16
CA CYS A 51 8.45 -1.62 -19.17
C CYS A 51 9.43 -2.38 -18.31
N ILE A 52 8.95 -3.47 -17.70
CA ILE A 52 9.75 -4.49 -17.00
C ILE A 52 9.44 -5.88 -17.57
N THR A 53 10.20 -6.91 -17.17
CA THR A 53 9.90 -8.30 -17.56
C THR A 53 8.62 -8.80 -16.85
N ASP A 54 7.84 -9.62 -17.54
CA ASP A 54 6.66 -10.28 -16.96
C ASP A 54 7.02 -11.41 -15.98
N ARG A 55 8.30 -11.82 -15.93
CA ARG A 55 8.83 -12.80 -14.97
C ARG A 55 9.04 -12.23 -13.58
N ALA A 56 8.98 -10.91 -13.42
CA ALA A 56 9.10 -10.25 -12.13
C ALA A 56 8.02 -10.71 -11.16
N ARG A 57 8.41 -11.06 -9.94
CA ARG A 57 7.48 -11.52 -8.90
C ARG A 57 6.69 -10.36 -8.33
N MET A 58 5.37 -10.46 -8.44
CA MET A 58 4.43 -9.47 -7.92
C MET A 58 4.21 -9.63 -6.41
N GLN A 59 4.15 -8.53 -5.71
CA GLN A 59 3.72 -8.40 -4.32
C GLN A 59 2.76 -7.24 -4.19
N ILE A 60 1.56 -7.50 -3.73
CA ILE A 60 0.55 -6.46 -3.49
C ILE A 60 0.84 -5.83 -2.14
N VAL A 61 0.95 -4.50 -2.08
CA VAL A 61 1.08 -3.73 -0.85
C VAL A 61 -0.29 -3.23 -0.41
N ASP A 62 -0.98 -2.55 -1.32
CA ASP A 62 -2.34 -2.05 -1.17
C ASP A 62 -2.96 -1.76 -2.56
N ASP A 63 -4.15 -1.16 -2.58
CA ASP A 63 -4.87 -0.79 -3.82
C ASP A 63 -4.09 0.21 -4.70
N TRP A 64 -3.09 0.90 -4.15
CA TRP A 64 -2.36 1.97 -4.82
C TRP A 64 -0.90 1.60 -5.13
N THR A 65 -0.41 0.48 -4.58
CA THR A 65 1.02 0.14 -4.65
C THR A 65 1.22 -1.35 -4.86
N ILE A 66 1.87 -1.68 -5.95
CA ILE A 66 2.29 -3.04 -6.30
C ILE A 66 3.81 -3.04 -6.44
N LEU A 67 4.46 -4.04 -5.89
CA LEU A 67 5.89 -4.26 -6.05
C LEU A 67 6.13 -5.39 -7.02
N TYR A 68 7.13 -5.22 -7.89
CA TYR A 68 7.65 -6.27 -8.74
C TYR A 68 9.14 -6.48 -8.43
N ARG A 69 9.53 -7.73 -8.22
CA ARG A 69 10.91 -8.08 -7.89
C ARG A 69 11.53 -8.88 -9.01
N ASP A 70 12.63 -8.39 -9.54
CA ASP A 70 13.42 -9.07 -10.53
C ASP A 70 14.91 -8.76 -10.35
N SER A 71 15.75 -9.81 -10.37
CA SER A 71 17.21 -9.70 -10.41
C SER A 71 17.79 -8.72 -9.37
N GLY A 72 17.26 -8.74 -8.15
CA GLY A 72 17.71 -7.87 -7.05
C GLY A 72 17.15 -6.45 -7.08
N ILE A 73 16.39 -6.09 -8.11
CA ILE A 73 15.71 -4.80 -8.22
C ILE A 73 14.28 -4.94 -7.68
N VAL A 74 13.81 -3.91 -6.97
CA VAL A 74 12.40 -3.77 -6.59
C VAL A 74 11.80 -2.63 -7.40
N TYR A 75 10.85 -2.94 -8.25
CA TYR A 75 10.10 -1.94 -9.00
C TYR A 75 8.83 -1.58 -8.25
N VAL A 76 8.62 -0.29 -8.04
CA VAL A 76 7.36 0.23 -7.47
C VAL A 76 6.45 0.64 -8.62
N GLN A 77 5.27 0.04 -8.65
CA GLN A 77 4.19 0.36 -9.57
C GLN A 77 3.05 1.04 -8.80
N LYS A 78 2.64 2.21 -9.26
CA LYS A 78 1.46 2.92 -8.76
C LYS A 78 0.45 3.05 -9.88
N PRO A 79 -0.52 2.11 -9.99
CA PRO A 79 -1.50 2.14 -11.06
C PRO A 79 -2.31 3.43 -11.08
N ARG A 80 -2.66 3.90 -12.25
CA ARG A 80 -3.50 5.09 -12.42
C ARG A 80 -4.90 4.81 -11.87
N GLY A 81 -5.35 5.63 -10.93
CA GLY A 81 -6.63 5.41 -10.25
C GLY A 81 -6.66 4.23 -9.27
N GLY A 82 -5.53 3.57 -9.05
CA GLY A 82 -5.42 2.39 -8.18
C GLY A 82 -5.88 1.08 -8.83
N CYS A 83 -5.70 -0.02 -8.10
CA CYS A 83 -6.23 -1.35 -8.43
C CYS A 83 -7.17 -1.79 -7.30
N HIS A 84 -8.33 -1.18 -7.22
CA HIS A 84 -9.28 -1.42 -6.13
C HIS A 84 -9.78 -2.86 -6.12
N GLY A 85 -9.75 -3.47 -4.94
CA GLY A 85 -10.12 -4.87 -4.74
C GLY A 85 -9.02 -5.88 -5.04
N LEU A 86 -7.80 -5.42 -5.36
CA LEU A 86 -6.65 -6.31 -5.51
C LEU A 86 -6.22 -6.83 -4.14
N SER A 87 -6.14 -8.15 -3.99
CA SER A 87 -5.73 -8.82 -2.76
C SER A 87 -4.84 -10.03 -3.07
N ASN A 88 -4.29 -10.67 -2.05
CA ASN A 88 -3.41 -11.84 -2.23
C ASN A 88 -4.10 -13.05 -2.88
N SER A 89 -5.44 -13.10 -2.90
CA SER A 89 -6.22 -14.11 -3.61
C SER A 89 -6.55 -13.72 -5.05
N MET A 90 -6.12 -12.56 -5.50
CA MET A 90 -6.36 -12.03 -6.83
C MET A 90 -5.11 -12.15 -7.70
N SER A 91 -5.31 -12.18 -9.01
CA SER A 91 -4.25 -12.11 -10.00
C SER A 91 -4.54 -10.99 -11.00
N LEU A 92 -3.49 -10.43 -11.56
CA LEU A 92 -3.61 -9.48 -12.66
C LEU A 92 -3.42 -10.23 -13.98
N ILE A 93 -4.45 -10.24 -14.80
CA ILE A 93 -4.41 -10.82 -16.15
C ILE A 93 -4.38 -9.70 -17.17
N ARG A 94 -3.37 -9.73 -18.00
CA ARG A 94 -3.19 -8.81 -19.10
C ARG A 94 -3.97 -9.26 -20.33
N ASN A 95 -4.68 -8.34 -20.99
CA ASN A 95 -5.42 -8.63 -22.22
C ASN A 95 -4.54 -8.67 -23.48
N GLN A 96 -3.23 -8.55 -23.36
CA GLN A 96 -2.33 -8.54 -24.50
C GLN A 96 -1.51 -9.82 -24.59
N PHE A 97 -1.68 -10.53 -25.69
CA PHE A 97 -1.14 -11.90 -25.88
C PHE A 97 0.28 -11.96 -26.47
N VAL A 98 0.97 -10.84 -26.70
CA VAL A 98 2.14 -10.82 -27.58
C VAL A 98 3.44 -10.37 -26.94
N THR A 99 3.45 -9.91 -25.68
CA THR A 99 4.69 -9.39 -25.06
C THR A 99 5.03 -10.09 -23.76
N THR A 100 6.33 -10.39 -23.58
CA THR A 100 6.93 -10.89 -22.33
C THR A 100 7.29 -9.73 -21.37
N ARG A 101 6.62 -8.59 -21.50
CA ARG A 101 6.90 -7.37 -20.73
C ARG A 101 5.62 -6.78 -20.17
N LEU A 102 5.73 -6.21 -18.98
CA LEU A 102 4.71 -5.38 -18.34
C LEU A 102 5.05 -3.92 -18.63
N CYS A 103 4.16 -3.18 -19.24
CA CYS A 103 4.45 -1.81 -19.66
C CYS A 103 3.46 -0.79 -19.12
N ARG A 104 3.89 0.47 -19.07
CA ARG A 104 3.02 1.61 -18.83
C ARG A 104 1.90 1.64 -19.87
N GLY A 105 0.67 1.82 -19.39
CA GLY A 105 -0.52 1.83 -20.24
C GLY A 105 -1.18 0.46 -20.39
N ASP A 106 -0.53 -0.63 -19.93
CA ASP A 106 -1.17 -1.95 -19.95
C ASP A 106 -2.41 -1.93 -19.05
N ILE A 107 -3.50 -2.46 -19.61
CA ILE A 107 -4.76 -2.70 -18.89
C ILE A 107 -4.72 -4.12 -18.34
N ASN A 108 -4.81 -4.24 -17.03
CA ASN A 108 -4.77 -5.52 -16.34
C ASN A 108 -6.11 -5.78 -15.66
N GLN A 109 -6.72 -6.91 -15.94
CA GLN A 109 -7.94 -7.35 -15.26
C GLN A 109 -7.58 -7.97 -13.91
N ILE A 110 -8.33 -7.60 -12.88
CA ILE A 110 -8.25 -8.21 -11.56
C ILE A 110 -9.17 -9.43 -11.57
N VAL A 111 -8.60 -10.61 -11.33
CA VAL A 111 -9.32 -11.88 -11.40
C VAL A 111 -9.11 -12.66 -10.10
N ASP A 112 -10.19 -13.15 -9.51
CA ASP A 112 -10.13 -14.08 -8.39
C ASP A 112 -9.58 -15.43 -8.87
N VAL A 113 -8.46 -15.88 -8.29
CA VAL A 113 -7.76 -17.09 -8.74
C VAL A 113 -8.54 -18.39 -8.45
N ARG A 114 -9.52 -18.37 -7.54
CA ARG A 114 -10.31 -19.52 -7.18
C ARG A 114 -11.53 -19.70 -8.08
N THR A 115 -12.14 -18.59 -8.48
CA THR A 115 -13.40 -18.59 -9.23
C THR A 115 -13.21 -18.26 -10.71
N GLY A 116 -12.11 -17.60 -11.06
CA GLY A 116 -11.85 -17.08 -12.41
C GLY A 116 -12.67 -15.84 -12.77
N PHE A 117 -13.47 -15.28 -11.85
CA PHE A 117 -14.27 -14.10 -12.13
C PHE A 117 -13.45 -12.82 -12.05
N GLY A 118 -13.65 -11.96 -13.05
CA GLY A 118 -13.11 -10.60 -13.06
C GLY A 118 -13.85 -9.70 -12.08
N THR A 119 -13.10 -8.96 -11.25
CA THR A 119 -13.64 -8.04 -10.24
C THR A 119 -13.35 -6.58 -10.55
N GLY A 120 -12.54 -6.30 -11.56
CA GLY A 120 -12.16 -4.96 -11.97
C GLY A 120 -10.99 -4.95 -12.93
N ALA A 121 -10.47 -3.77 -13.19
CA ALA A 121 -9.27 -3.57 -14.00
C ALA A 121 -8.47 -2.38 -13.48
N CYS A 122 -7.17 -2.36 -13.77
CA CYS A 122 -6.31 -1.22 -13.50
C CYS A 122 -5.30 -0.99 -14.65
N VAL A 123 -4.84 0.25 -14.74
CA VAL A 123 -3.91 0.69 -15.78
C VAL A 123 -2.57 0.98 -15.14
N PHE A 124 -1.51 0.39 -15.65
CA PHE A 124 -0.16 0.61 -15.15
C PHE A 124 0.36 2.01 -15.50
N SER A 125 1.04 2.62 -14.56
CA SER A 125 1.91 3.77 -14.76
C SER A 125 3.33 3.32 -15.08
N GLU A 126 4.31 4.19 -14.96
CA GLU A 126 5.72 3.83 -15.04
C GLU A 126 6.16 3.04 -13.81
N PHE A 127 7.22 2.25 -13.98
CA PHE A 127 7.83 1.45 -12.91
C PHE A 127 9.05 2.19 -12.37
N VAL A 128 9.09 2.46 -11.07
CA VAL A 128 10.24 3.09 -10.43
C VAL A 128 11.16 2.01 -9.87
N PRO A 129 12.38 1.83 -10.43
CA PRO A 129 13.32 0.85 -9.93
C PRO A 129 14.01 1.32 -8.66
N TYR A 130 14.10 0.46 -7.66
CA TYR A 130 14.88 0.66 -6.45
C TYR A 130 16.00 -0.38 -6.37
N ARG A 131 17.24 0.10 -6.30
CA ARG A 131 18.45 -0.74 -6.27
C ARG A 131 19.22 -0.55 -4.98
N LYS A 132 19.86 -1.62 -4.51
CA LYS A 132 20.88 -1.48 -3.47
C LYS A 132 22.11 -0.79 -4.06
N PRO A 133 22.86 -0.01 -3.28
CA PRO A 133 24.17 0.47 -3.70
C PRO A 133 25.10 -0.71 -3.98
N SER A 134 25.94 -0.58 -5.00
CA SER A 134 27.00 -1.53 -5.38
C SER A 134 28.17 -1.48 -4.39
#